data_7e4ec2385f8b817bcf7bd93122bd1405
#
_entry.id   7e4ec2385f8b817bcf7bd93122bd1405
#
_cell.length_a   1.000
_cell.length_b   1.000
_cell.length_c   1.000
_cell.angle_alpha   90.00
_cell.angle_beta   90.00
_cell.angle_gamma   90.00
#
_symmetry.space_group_name_H-M   'P 1'
#
loop_
_entity.id
_entity.type
_entity.pdbx_description
1 polymer ?
#
loop_
_entity_poly.entity_id
_entity_poly.type
_entity_poly.pdbx_seq_one_letter_code
_entity_poly.pdbx_strand_id
1 'polypeptide(L)'
;QTIGIFTVLHISSYIRMQASVSFSAIARVMNVSTEFTEVLKMFDMIFEMFSYNFIVRAFIVGTLVSLCAALLGVTLVLKRYSMIGDGLSHVGFGALAVAAALNLAPLEVAVPVIIIAAFLLLRLSENSKINGDAAIAIISSTALAIGVVFVSVSGVNTDLNSYLFGSILATTTADAIMCGILALVVIVIFILFYNKIFAVTFDETFSRATGLKTGVYNTVIALLTALTIVIGMRIMGTLLIS
;
A
#
# COMPACT_ATOMS: atom_id res chain seq x y z
N GLN A 1 53.20 62.75 -19.17
CA GLN A 1 52.07 62.09 -19.88
C GLN A 1 51.89 60.64 -19.47
N THR A 2 52.92 59.93 -19.00
CA THR A 2 52.84 58.52 -18.62
C THR A 2 52.10 58.25 -17.31
N ILE A 3 52.05 59.16 -16.35
CA ILE A 3 51.39 58.99 -15.03
C ILE A 3 49.85 59.03 -15.16
N GLY A 4 49.32 59.83 -16.09
CA GLY A 4 47.85 59.95 -16.32
C GLY A 4 47.23 58.66 -16.90
N ILE A 5 47.94 57.94 -17.76
CA ILE A 5 47.45 56.69 -18.37
C ILE A 5 47.39 55.55 -17.36
N PHE A 6 48.36 55.47 -16.46
CA PHE A 6 48.36 54.44 -15.38
C PHE A 6 47.19 54.65 -14.39
N THR A 7 46.89 55.89 -14.06
CA THR A 7 45.77 56.22 -13.14
C THR A 7 44.43 55.91 -13.78
N VAL A 8 44.22 56.19 -15.05
CA VAL A 8 43.00 55.90 -15.79
C VAL A 8 42.77 54.40 -15.94
N LEU A 9 43.84 53.62 -16.20
CA LEU A 9 43.76 52.14 -16.27
C LEU A 9 43.44 51.52 -14.90
N HIS A 10 44.00 52.06 -13.82
CA HIS A 10 43.72 51.58 -12.47
C HIS A 10 42.28 51.86 -12.04
N ILE A 11 41.75 53.05 -12.35
CA ILE A 11 40.36 53.42 -12.08
C ILE A 11 39.41 52.58 -12.94
N SER A 12 39.73 52.35 -14.20
CA SER A 12 38.93 51.49 -15.11
C SER A 12 38.86 50.03 -14.62
N SER A 13 39.99 49.48 -14.12
CA SER A 13 40.02 48.11 -13.59
C SER A 13 39.25 48.00 -12.28
N TYR A 14 39.33 49.02 -11.39
CA TYR A 14 38.59 49.09 -10.15
C TYR A 14 37.08 49.18 -10.37
N ILE A 15 36.62 50.00 -11.31
CA ILE A 15 35.19 50.12 -11.69
C ILE A 15 34.67 48.80 -12.28
N ARG A 16 35.44 48.12 -13.13
CA ARG A 16 35.03 46.79 -13.66
C ARG A 16 34.91 45.73 -12.57
N MET A 17 35.86 45.74 -11.63
CA MET A 17 35.83 44.80 -10.50
C MET A 17 34.64 45.04 -9.57
N GLN A 18 34.33 46.29 -9.24
CA GLN A 18 33.18 46.70 -8.49
C GLN A 18 31.85 46.34 -9.21
N ALA A 19 31.76 46.58 -10.50
CA ALA A 19 30.61 46.23 -11.31
C ALA A 19 30.37 44.70 -11.37
N SER A 20 31.46 43.92 -11.49
CA SER A 20 31.37 42.46 -11.52
C SER A 20 30.90 41.86 -10.17
N VAL A 21 31.38 42.42 -9.06
CA VAL A 21 30.96 42.02 -7.71
C VAL A 21 29.49 42.34 -7.45
N SER A 22 29.07 43.56 -7.85
CA SER A 22 27.64 43.96 -7.72
C SER A 22 26.74 43.14 -8.60
N PHE A 23 27.15 42.83 -9.83
CA PHE A 23 26.38 41.99 -10.75
C PHE A 23 26.28 40.54 -10.22
N SER A 24 27.36 39.99 -9.66
CA SER A 24 27.32 38.65 -9.06
C SER A 24 26.45 38.58 -7.78
N ALA A 25 26.41 39.65 -7.01
CA ALA A 25 25.54 39.76 -5.85
C ALA A 25 24.05 39.83 -6.26
N ILE A 26 23.73 40.64 -7.28
CA ILE A 26 22.38 40.74 -7.85
C ILE A 26 21.94 39.40 -8.44
N ALA A 27 22.82 38.73 -9.18
CA ALA A 27 22.55 37.42 -9.77
C ALA A 27 22.27 36.36 -8.70
N ARG A 28 23.01 36.39 -7.57
CA ARG A 28 22.74 35.50 -6.45
C ARG A 28 21.41 35.78 -5.77
N VAL A 29 21.05 37.04 -5.55
CA VAL A 29 19.76 37.41 -4.96
C VAL A 29 18.60 37.02 -5.90
N MET A 30 18.77 37.23 -7.22
CA MET A 30 17.78 36.77 -8.21
C MET A 30 17.64 35.26 -8.26
N ASN A 31 18.74 34.50 -8.14
CA ASN A 31 18.69 33.05 -8.13
C ASN A 31 18.00 32.51 -6.86
N VAL A 32 18.26 33.07 -5.69
CA VAL A 32 17.56 32.76 -4.44
C VAL A 32 16.07 33.10 -4.54
N SER A 33 15.71 34.20 -5.18
CA SER A 33 14.30 34.58 -5.35
C SER A 33 13.56 33.66 -6.32
N THR A 34 14.25 33.17 -7.36
CA THR A 34 13.67 32.17 -8.29
C THR A 34 13.50 30.82 -7.65
N GLU A 35 14.49 30.34 -6.90
CA GLU A 35 14.35 29.10 -6.15
C GLU A 35 13.21 29.16 -5.13
N PHE A 36 13.08 30.29 -4.42
CA PHE A 36 11.99 30.47 -3.46
C PHE A 36 10.60 30.51 -4.13
N THR A 37 10.50 31.15 -5.30
CA THR A 37 9.25 31.15 -6.09
C THR A 37 8.89 29.75 -6.62
N GLU A 38 9.86 28.94 -7.01
CA GLU A 38 9.62 27.56 -7.43
C GLU A 38 9.14 26.69 -6.24
N VAL A 39 9.74 26.89 -5.06
CA VAL A 39 9.27 26.21 -3.84
C VAL A 39 7.84 26.62 -3.48
N LEU A 40 7.50 27.90 -3.55
CA LEU A 40 6.13 28.37 -3.32
C LEU A 40 5.14 27.80 -4.33
N LYS A 41 5.48 27.79 -5.62
CA LYS A 41 4.64 27.16 -6.66
C LYS A 41 4.44 25.67 -6.40
N MET A 42 5.47 24.97 -5.91
CA MET A 42 5.35 23.57 -5.55
C MET A 42 4.37 23.37 -4.37
N PHE A 43 4.41 24.25 -3.37
CA PHE A 43 3.42 24.21 -2.28
C PHE A 43 2.01 24.52 -2.77
N ASP A 44 1.83 25.53 -3.61
CA ASP A 44 0.53 25.86 -4.20
C ASP A 44 -0.02 24.69 -5.02
N MET A 45 0.81 24.03 -5.81
CA MET A 45 0.45 22.84 -6.59
C MET A 45 0.04 21.67 -5.67
N ILE A 46 0.75 21.45 -4.56
CA ILE A 46 0.38 20.44 -3.57
C ILE A 46 -0.97 20.78 -2.93
N PHE A 47 -1.21 22.03 -2.54
CA PHE A 47 -2.50 22.45 -2.00
C PHE A 47 -3.62 22.32 -3.03
N GLU A 48 -3.37 22.64 -4.28
CA GLU A 48 -4.33 22.46 -5.38
C GLU A 48 -4.67 20.97 -5.59
N MET A 49 -3.68 20.08 -5.52
CA MET A 49 -3.92 18.62 -5.57
C MET A 49 -4.88 18.16 -4.47
N PHE A 50 -4.72 18.65 -3.23
CA PHE A 50 -5.63 18.30 -2.12
C PHE A 50 -7.03 18.93 -2.24
N SER A 51 -7.26 19.86 -3.17
CA SER A 51 -8.58 20.36 -3.50
C SER A 51 -9.44 19.35 -4.26
N TYR A 52 -8.83 18.35 -4.89
CA TYR A 52 -9.57 17.31 -5.61
C TYR A 52 -10.06 16.21 -4.66
N ASN A 53 -11.36 16.03 -4.57
CA ASN A 53 -12.00 15.04 -3.68
C ASN A 53 -11.50 13.61 -3.86
N PHE A 54 -11.11 13.21 -5.08
CA PHE A 54 -10.61 11.85 -5.32
C PHE A 54 -9.22 11.64 -4.72
N ILE A 55 -8.35 12.66 -4.74
CA ILE A 55 -7.02 12.60 -4.14
C ILE A 55 -7.11 12.50 -2.61
N VAL A 56 -7.99 13.31 -2.00
CA VAL A 56 -8.20 13.25 -0.55
C VAL A 56 -8.71 11.87 -0.12
N ARG A 57 -9.67 11.30 -0.86
CA ARG A 57 -10.15 9.94 -0.59
C ARG A 57 -9.04 8.90 -0.72
N ALA A 58 -8.30 8.93 -1.83
CA ALA A 58 -7.19 8.02 -2.07
C ALA A 58 -6.13 8.10 -0.96
N PHE A 59 -5.82 9.31 -0.51
CA PHE A 59 -4.85 9.53 0.57
C PHE A 59 -5.35 8.97 1.92
N ILE A 60 -6.60 9.25 2.29
CA ILE A 60 -7.20 8.74 3.53
C ILE A 60 -7.23 7.21 3.53
N VAL A 61 -7.77 6.61 2.46
CA VAL A 61 -7.90 5.15 2.39
C VAL A 61 -6.53 4.49 2.28
N GLY A 62 -5.61 5.03 1.50
CA GLY A 62 -4.23 4.54 1.40
C GLY A 62 -3.50 4.56 2.76
N THR A 63 -3.66 5.63 3.53
CA THR A 63 -3.08 5.73 4.88
C THR A 63 -3.69 4.70 5.83
N LEU A 64 -5.00 4.50 5.80
CA LEU A 64 -5.66 3.48 6.62
C LEU A 64 -5.21 2.05 6.26
N VAL A 65 -5.11 1.74 4.97
CA VAL A 65 -4.62 0.43 4.51
C VAL A 65 -3.18 0.21 4.92
N SER A 66 -2.33 1.22 4.75
CA SER A 66 -0.92 1.18 5.17
C SER A 66 -0.80 0.92 6.67
N LEU A 67 -1.63 1.57 7.49
CA LEU A 67 -1.66 1.35 8.93
C LEU A 67 -2.09 -0.09 9.28
N CYS A 68 -3.15 -0.61 8.65
CA CYS A 68 -3.56 -2.01 8.82
C CYS A 68 -2.45 -2.99 8.43
N ALA A 69 -1.81 -2.76 7.27
CA ALA A 69 -0.73 -3.60 6.78
C ALA A 69 0.49 -3.56 7.71
N ALA A 70 0.85 -2.40 8.25
CA ALA A 70 1.95 -2.25 9.20
C ALA A 70 1.69 -3.01 10.51
N LEU A 71 0.49 -2.90 11.06
CA LEU A 71 0.11 -3.59 12.32
C LEU A 71 0.13 -5.12 12.15
N LEU A 72 -0.43 -5.62 11.06
CA LEU A 72 -0.51 -7.06 10.80
C LEU A 72 0.81 -7.64 10.27
N GLY A 73 1.56 -6.88 9.49
CA GLY A 73 2.80 -7.32 8.88
C GLY A 73 3.82 -7.81 9.91
N VAL A 74 4.02 -7.08 11.00
CA VAL A 74 4.89 -7.51 12.11
C VAL A 74 4.44 -8.85 12.68
N THR A 75 3.14 -9.02 12.93
CA THR A 75 2.57 -10.25 13.48
C THR A 75 2.77 -11.43 12.54
N LEU A 76 2.55 -11.23 11.23
CA LEU A 76 2.68 -12.28 10.21
C LEU A 76 4.14 -12.70 10.01
N VAL A 77 5.07 -11.76 9.98
CA VAL A 77 6.50 -12.06 9.85
C VAL A 77 7.00 -12.85 11.04
N LEU A 78 6.65 -12.46 12.26
CA LEU A 78 7.03 -13.18 13.48
C LEU A 78 6.45 -14.61 13.53
N LYS A 79 5.26 -14.81 12.97
CA LYS A 79 4.65 -16.13 12.83
C LYS A 79 5.15 -16.95 11.64
N ARG A 80 6.10 -16.44 10.88
CA ARG A 80 6.64 -17.06 9.65
C ARG A 80 5.58 -17.27 8.54
N TYR A 81 4.60 -16.40 8.47
CA TYR A 81 3.57 -16.35 7.43
C TYR A 81 3.80 -15.17 6.48
N SER A 82 5.07 -14.85 6.19
CA SER A 82 5.42 -13.67 5.38
C SER A 82 4.82 -13.70 3.98
N MET A 83 4.63 -14.89 3.41
CA MET A 83 4.07 -15.08 2.07
C MET A 83 2.53 -15.15 2.01
N ILE A 84 1.83 -15.01 3.14
CA ILE A 84 0.36 -15.15 3.17
C ILE A 84 -0.34 -14.04 2.37
N GLY A 85 0.26 -12.85 2.33
CA GLY A 85 -0.24 -11.71 1.54
C GLY A 85 -0.27 -12.03 0.06
N ASP A 86 0.85 -12.53 -0.46
CA ASP A 86 0.98 -12.98 -1.85
C ASP A 86 -0.01 -14.10 -2.17
N GLY A 87 -0.06 -15.15 -1.35
CA GLY A 87 -0.98 -16.26 -1.54
C GLY A 87 -2.46 -15.85 -1.59
N LEU A 88 -2.88 -15.00 -0.66
CA LEU A 88 -4.26 -14.52 -0.60
C LEU A 88 -4.60 -13.52 -1.72
N SER A 89 -3.63 -12.74 -2.22
CA SER A 89 -3.85 -11.86 -3.37
C SER A 89 -4.13 -12.66 -4.65
N HIS A 90 -3.42 -13.78 -4.86
CA HIS A 90 -3.70 -14.70 -5.96
C HIS A 90 -5.03 -15.43 -5.82
N VAL A 91 -5.43 -15.80 -4.61
CA VAL A 91 -6.78 -16.31 -4.34
C VAL A 91 -7.83 -15.24 -4.65
N GLY A 92 -7.58 -14.00 -4.27
CA GLY A 92 -8.43 -12.85 -4.59
C GLY A 92 -8.61 -12.66 -6.10
N PHE A 93 -7.52 -12.73 -6.85
CA PHE A 93 -7.57 -12.69 -8.32
C PHE A 93 -8.43 -13.82 -8.88
N GLY A 94 -8.19 -15.06 -8.44
CA GLY A 94 -8.97 -16.21 -8.86
C GLY A 94 -10.47 -16.05 -8.59
N ALA A 95 -10.83 -15.56 -7.39
CA ALA A 95 -12.21 -15.30 -7.00
C ALA A 95 -12.87 -14.20 -7.86
N LEU A 96 -12.14 -13.10 -8.12
CA LEU A 96 -12.59 -12.01 -8.99
C LEU A 96 -12.82 -12.47 -10.42
N ALA A 97 -11.90 -13.29 -10.95
CA ALA A 97 -11.98 -13.84 -12.29
C ALA A 97 -13.21 -14.74 -12.46
N VAL A 98 -13.46 -15.63 -11.49
CA VAL A 98 -14.65 -16.49 -11.49
C VAL A 98 -15.92 -15.66 -11.35
N ALA A 99 -15.97 -14.67 -10.47
CA ALA A 99 -17.12 -13.80 -10.31
C ALA A 99 -17.45 -13.01 -11.59
N ALA A 100 -16.43 -12.45 -12.24
CA ALA A 100 -16.57 -11.74 -13.50
C ALA A 100 -17.08 -12.66 -14.62
N ALA A 101 -16.55 -13.89 -14.71
CA ALA A 101 -17.00 -14.90 -15.67
C ALA A 101 -18.47 -15.30 -15.51
N LEU A 102 -18.95 -15.31 -14.26
CA LEU A 102 -20.32 -15.64 -13.91
C LEU A 102 -21.25 -14.41 -13.87
N ASN A 103 -20.78 -13.21 -14.23
CA ASN A 103 -21.51 -11.94 -14.13
C ASN A 103 -22.05 -11.66 -12.71
N LEU A 104 -21.33 -12.09 -11.68
CA LEU A 104 -21.62 -11.80 -10.27
C LEU A 104 -20.87 -10.54 -9.83
N ALA A 105 -21.32 -9.93 -8.72
CA ALA A 105 -20.60 -8.80 -8.13
C ALA A 105 -19.21 -9.24 -7.62
N PRO A 106 -18.11 -8.76 -8.22
CA PRO A 106 -16.79 -9.36 -7.98
C PRO A 106 -16.33 -9.30 -6.52
N LEU A 107 -16.58 -8.18 -5.84
CA LEU A 107 -16.20 -8.02 -4.43
C LEU A 107 -17.02 -8.88 -3.47
N GLU A 108 -18.31 -9.04 -3.72
CA GLU A 108 -19.19 -9.84 -2.88
C GLU A 108 -18.79 -11.32 -2.88
N VAL A 109 -18.21 -11.80 -3.99
CA VAL A 109 -17.69 -13.16 -4.12
C VAL A 109 -16.26 -13.25 -3.57
N ALA A 110 -15.41 -12.27 -3.85
CA ALA A 110 -14.01 -12.29 -3.44
C ALA A 110 -13.84 -12.27 -1.90
N VAL A 111 -14.62 -11.47 -1.19
CA VAL A 111 -14.52 -11.35 0.28
C VAL A 111 -14.69 -12.70 0.99
N PRO A 112 -15.79 -13.45 0.81
CA PRO A 112 -15.96 -14.73 1.49
C PRO A 112 -14.93 -15.77 1.02
N VAL A 113 -14.55 -15.78 -0.25
CA VAL A 113 -13.55 -16.73 -0.77
C VAL A 113 -12.18 -16.49 -0.13
N ILE A 114 -11.74 -15.24 -0.02
CA ILE A 114 -10.46 -14.90 0.62
C ILE A 114 -10.49 -15.23 2.11
N ILE A 115 -11.60 -14.99 2.80
CA ILE A 115 -11.74 -15.35 4.22
C ILE A 115 -11.66 -16.88 4.40
N ILE A 116 -12.35 -17.65 3.57
CA ILE A 116 -12.29 -19.11 3.60
C ILE A 116 -10.87 -19.60 3.29
N ALA A 117 -10.21 -19.02 2.31
CA ALA A 117 -8.84 -19.37 1.94
C ALA A 117 -7.85 -19.05 3.06
N ALA A 118 -7.98 -17.90 3.73
CA ALA A 118 -7.14 -17.54 4.88
C ALA A 118 -7.30 -18.51 6.02
N PHE A 119 -8.54 -18.93 6.33
CA PHE A 119 -8.82 -19.95 7.34
C PHE A 119 -8.24 -21.30 6.94
N LEU A 120 -8.40 -21.70 5.68
CA LEU A 120 -7.86 -22.96 5.16
C LEU A 120 -6.32 -22.98 5.23
N LEU A 121 -5.67 -21.91 4.82
CA LEU A 121 -4.22 -21.74 4.90
C LEU A 121 -3.71 -21.89 6.32
N LEU A 122 -4.38 -21.22 7.28
CA LEU A 122 -4.03 -21.32 8.67
C LEU A 122 -4.16 -22.78 9.18
N ARG A 123 -5.26 -23.43 8.85
CA ARG A 123 -5.54 -24.81 9.27
C ARG A 123 -4.55 -25.81 8.68
N LEU A 124 -4.18 -25.63 7.40
CA LEU A 124 -3.16 -26.46 6.77
C LEU A 124 -1.79 -26.24 7.42
N SER A 125 -1.43 -25.01 7.71
CA SER A 125 -0.14 -24.67 8.31
C SER A 125 -0.02 -25.21 9.76
N GLU A 126 -1.11 -25.23 10.53
CA GLU A 126 -1.09 -25.73 11.92
C GLU A 126 -1.10 -27.26 12.01
N ASN A 127 -1.84 -27.94 11.13
CA ASN A 127 -2.13 -29.37 11.26
C ASN A 127 -1.36 -30.28 10.31
N SER A 128 -0.65 -29.75 9.31
CA SER A 128 0.06 -30.55 8.34
C SER A 128 1.57 -30.59 8.58
N LYS A 129 2.21 -31.66 8.09
CA LYS A 129 3.69 -31.75 8.02
C LYS A 129 4.26 -30.88 6.90
N ILE A 130 3.41 -30.11 6.20
CA ILE A 130 3.78 -29.24 5.09
C ILE A 130 4.16 -27.90 5.70
N ASN A 131 5.29 -27.35 5.28
CA ASN A 131 5.70 -26.00 5.65
C ASN A 131 4.64 -24.99 5.20
N GLY A 132 4.36 -23.96 6.00
CA GLY A 132 3.35 -22.93 5.72
C GLY A 132 3.51 -22.32 4.35
N ASP A 133 4.74 -22.00 3.92
CA ASP A 133 5.05 -21.43 2.61
C ASP A 133 4.69 -22.39 1.45
N ALA A 134 4.88 -23.71 1.62
CA ALA A 134 4.49 -24.68 0.60
C ALA A 134 2.95 -24.79 0.48
N ALA A 135 2.22 -24.72 1.59
CA ALA A 135 0.75 -24.68 1.57
C ALA A 135 0.24 -23.42 0.86
N ILE A 136 0.85 -22.27 1.14
CA ILE A 136 0.54 -21.00 0.47
C ILE A 136 0.79 -21.13 -1.04
N ALA A 137 1.95 -21.64 -1.45
CA ALA A 137 2.31 -21.81 -2.86
C ALA A 137 1.32 -22.71 -3.63
N ILE A 138 0.87 -23.80 -3.02
CA ILE A 138 -0.10 -24.71 -3.65
C ILE A 138 -1.46 -24.01 -3.84
N ILE A 139 -1.97 -23.36 -2.80
CA ILE A 139 -3.27 -22.69 -2.84
C ILE A 139 -3.23 -21.51 -3.81
N SER A 140 -2.18 -20.69 -3.79
CA SER A 140 -2.03 -19.54 -4.68
C SER A 140 -1.93 -19.96 -6.14
N SER A 141 -1.09 -20.94 -6.45
CA SER A 141 -0.94 -21.46 -7.82
C SER A 141 -2.23 -22.06 -8.36
N THR A 142 -2.96 -22.80 -7.52
CA THR A 142 -4.24 -23.40 -7.91
C THR A 142 -5.30 -22.33 -8.17
N ALA A 143 -5.40 -21.34 -7.30
CA ALA A 143 -6.35 -20.23 -7.45
C ALA A 143 -6.04 -19.39 -8.69
N LEU A 144 -4.76 -19.09 -8.93
CA LEU A 144 -4.31 -18.38 -10.13
C LEU A 144 -4.66 -19.17 -11.40
N ALA A 145 -4.39 -20.47 -11.43
CA ALA A 145 -4.69 -21.33 -12.58
C ALA A 145 -6.20 -21.36 -12.88
N ILE A 146 -7.03 -21.51 -11.85
CA ILE A 146 -8.49 -21.45 -11.98
C ILE A 146 -8.91 -20.09 -12.54
N GLY A 147 -8.39 -19.00 -11.99
CA GLY A 147 -8.69 -17.64 -12.45
C GLY A 147 -8.36 -17.46 -13.94
N VAL A 148 -7.17 -17.85 -14.36
CA VAL A 148 -6.72 -17.73 -15.76
C VAL A 148 -7.61 -18.55 -16.71
N VAL A 149 -8.00 -19.77 -16.33
CA VAL A 149 -8.90 -20.61 -17.14
C VAL A 149 -10.26 -19.94 -17.32
N PHE A 150 -10.86 -19.41 -16.23
CA PHE A 150 -12.15 -18.73 -16.32
C PHE A 150 -12.08 -17.46 -17.17
N VAL A 151 -11.02 -16.66 -17.04
CA VAL A 151 -10.79 -15.48 -17.90
C VAL A 151 -10.70 -15.88 -19.38
N SER A 152 -9.92 -16.92 -19.66
CA SER A 152 -9.69 -17.38 -21.05
C SER A 152 -10.98 -17.89 -21.70
N VAL A 153 -11.84 -18.56 -20.94
CA VAL A 153 -13.10 -19.12 -21.45
C VAL A 153 -14.18 -18.04 -21.60
N SER A 154 -14.22 -17.08 -20.68
CA SER A 154 -15.28 -16.05 -20.64
C SER A 154 -15.05 -14.88 -21.59
N GLY A 155 -13.81 -14.69 -22.09
CA GLY A 155 -13.46 -13.54 -22.94
C GLY A 155 -13.54 -12.17 -22.25
N VAL A 156 -13.73 -12.14 -20.94
CA VAL A 156 -13.85 -10.91 -20.12
C VAL A 156 -12.47 -10.34 -19.84
N ASN A 157 -11.97 -9.49 -20.74
CA ASN A 157 -10.62 -8.93 -20.64
C ASN A 157 -10.56 -7.51 -20.06
N THR A 158 -11.67 -6.77 -20.03
CA THR A 158 -11.64 -5.33 -19.84
C THR A 158 -11.65 -4.92 -18.37
N ASP A 159 -12.42 -5.61 -17.54
CA ASP A 159 -12.57 -5.20 -16.12
C ASP A 159 -11.50 -5.82 -15.22
N LEU A 160 -10.93 -6.95 -15.60
CA LEU A 160 -9.91 -7.63 -14.82
C LEU A 160 -8.61 -6.85 -14.69
N ASN A 161 -8.23 -6.06 -15.69
CA ASN A 161 -7.06 -5.19 -15.62
C ASN A 161 -7.18 -4.18 -14.47
N SER A 162 -8.38 -3.64 -14.25
CA SER A 162 -8.64 -2.71 -13.15
C SER A 162 -8.49 -3.38 -11.78
N TYR A 163 -8.82 -4.66 -11.65
CA TYR A 163 -8.63 -5.40 -10.40
C TYR A 163 -7.20 -5.91 -10.21
N LEU A 164 -6.46 -6.17 -11.29
CA LEU A 164 -5.06 -6.59 -11.24
C LEU A 164 -4.14 -5.44 -10.84
N PHE A 165 -4.29 -4.29 -11.50
CA PHE A 165 -3.43 -3.12 -11.31
C PHE A 165 -3.98 -2.11 -10.34
N GLY A 166 -5.24 -2.29 -9.90
CA GLY A 166 -5.96 -1.31 -9.11
C GLY A 166 -6.30 -0.06 -9.91
N SER A 167 -7.17 0.75 -9.38
CA SER A 167 -7.44 2.08 -9.92
C SER A 167 -7.84 3.01 -8.79
N ILE A 168 -6.87 3.71 -8.27
CA ILE A 168 -7.09 4.74 -7.26
C ILE A 168 -8.05 5.81 -7.78
N LEU A 169 -7.96 6.12 -9.08
CA LEU A 169 -8.80 7.13 -9.75
C LEU A 169 -10.25 6.66 -9.96
N ALA A 170 -10.47 5.35 -10.10
CA ALA A 170 -11.81 4.76 -10.30
C ALA A 170 -12.52 4.45 -8.97
N THR A 171 -11.90 4.73 -7.82
CA THR A 171 -12.49 4.46 -6.50
C THR A 171 -13.70 5.36 -6.28
N THR A 172 -14.88 4.75 -6.20
CA THR A 172 -16.12 5.48 -5.92
C THR A 172 -16.18 5.91 -4.45
N THR A 173 -17.08 6.84 -4.14
CA THR A 173 -17.29 7.27 -2.73
C THR A 173 -17.78 6.10 -1.87
N ALA A 174 -18.61 5.22 -2.43
CA ALA A 174 -19.10 4.03 -1.74
C ALA A 174 -17.96 3.06 -1.41
N ASP A 175 -17.06 2.81 -2.37
CA ASP A 175 -15.86 1.97 -2.16
C ASP A 175 -14.96 2.54 -1.05
N ALA A 176 -14.71 3.86 -1.08
CA ALA A 176 -13.89 4.52 -0.08
C ALA A 176 -14.48 4.42 1.34
N ILE A 177 -15.80 4.59 1.47
CA ILE A 177 -16.51 4.44 2.76
C ILE A 177 -16.42 2.98 3.22
N MET A 178 -16.69 2.01 2.35
CA MET A 178 -16.60 0.59 2.68
C MET A 178 -15.18 0.20 3.12
N CYS A 179 -14.16 0.61 2.38
CA CYS A 179 -12.77 0.37 2.75
C CYS A 179 -12.41 1.05 4.09
N GLY A 180 -12.89 2.27 4.31
CA GLY A 180 -12.68 2.99 5.57
C GLY A 180 -13.30 2.28 6.77
N ILE A 181 -14.54 1.81 6.64
CA ILE A 181 -15.22 1.03 7.69
C ILE A 181 -14.48 -0.27 7.97
N LEU A 182 -14.11 -1.01 6.93
CA LEU A 182 -13.37 -2.28 7.09
C LEU A 182 -12.01 -2.05 7.76
N ALA A 183 -11.26 -1.03 7.33
CA ALA A 183 -9.98 -0.68 7.93
C ALA A 183 -10.13 -0.30 9.41
N LEU A 184 -11.16 0.48 9.75
CA LEU A 184 -11.46 0.84 11.13
C LEU A 184 -11.79 -0.39 11.97
N VAL A 185 -12.58 -1.32 11.44
CA VAL A 185 -12.90 -2.60 12.11
C VAL A 185 -11.61 -3.40 12.38
N VAL A 186 -10.71 -3.50 11.39
CA VAL A 186 -9.42 -4.19 11.55
C VAL A 186 -8.59 -3.54 12.66
N ILE A 187 -8.45 -2.22 12.66
CA ILE A 187 -7.68 -1.48 13.66
C ILE A 187 -8.29 -1.65 15.05
N VAL A 188 -9.59 -1.50 15.18
CA VAL A 188 -10.29 -1.64 16.49
C VAL A 188 -10.12 -3.05 17.04
N ILE A 189 -10.34 -4.10 16.24
CA ILE A 189 -10.18 -5.47 16.67
C ILE A 189 -8.72 -5.75 17.06
N PHE A 190 -7.76 -5.26 16.26
CA PHE A 190 -6.34 -5.44 16.54
C PHE A 190 -5.95 -4.78 17.87
N ILE A 191 -6.40 -3.55 18.13
CA ILE A 191 -6.11 -2.83 19.39
C ILE A 191 -6.78 -3.52 20.59
N LEU A 192 -8.03 -3.96 20.46
CA LEU A 192 -8.74 -4.66 21.53
C LEU A 192 -8.06 -5.97 21.94
N PHE A 193 -7.54 -6.70 20.97
CA PHE A 193 -6.89 -7.99 21.20
C PHE A 193 -5.36 -7.91 21.20
N TYR A 194 -4.78 -6.71 21.15
CA TYR A 194 -3.34 -6.46 21.00
C TYR A 194 -2.49 -7.33 21.92
N ASN A 195 -2.74 -7.30 23.25
CA ASN A 195 -1.94 -8.03 24.23
C ASN A 195 -2.00 -9.54 24.01
N LYS A 196 -3.15 -10.07 23.58
CA LYS A 196 -3.34 -11.50 23.35
C LYS A 196 -2.78 -11.95 22.02
N ILE A 197 -2.95 -11.14 20.98
CA ILE A 197 -2.33 -11.34 19.65
C ILE A 197 -0.82 -11.33 19.81
N PHE A 198 -0.27 -10.35 20.52
CA PHE A 198 1.16 -10.24 20.77
C PHE A 198 1.70 -11.46 21.52
N ALA A 199 1.07 -11.88 22.61
CA ALA A 199 1.48 -13.06 23.39
C ALA A 199 1.49 -14.34 22.53
N VAL A 200 0.42 -14.57 21.76
CA VAL A 200 0.30 -15.75 20.88
C VAL A 200 1.27 -15.69 19.70
N THR A 201 1.69 -14.47 19.28
CA THR A 201 2.63 -14.29 18.19
C THR A 201 4.06 -14.60 18.61
N PHE A 202 4.46 -14.18 19.82
CA PHE A 202 5.81 -14.39 20.32
C PHE A 202 6.07 -15.82 20.81
N ASP A 203 5.17 -16.37 21.61
CA ASP A 203 5.30 -17.73 22.13
C ASP A 203 3.91 -18.39 22.25
N GLU A 204 3.58 -19.17 21.22
CA GLU A 204 2.31 -19.89 21.18
C GLU A 204 2.27 -21.00 22.22
N THR A 205 3.41 -21.65 22.51
CA THR A 205 3.50 -22.76 23.47
C THR A 205 3.26 -22.26 24.90
N PHE A 206 3.91 -21.16 25.25
CA PHE A 206 3.70 -20.50 26.54
C PHE A 206 2.27 -19.96 26.67
N SER A 207 1.76 -19.31 25.63
CA SER A 207 0.38 -18.80 25.61
C SER A 207 -0.65 -19.91 25.81
N ARG A 208 -0.42 -21.09 25.23
CA ARG A 208 -1.26 -22.27 25.40
C ARG A 208 -1.16 -22.83 26.84
N ALA A 209 0.04 -22.85 27.41
CA ALA A 209 0.27 -23.29 28.78
C ALA A 209 -0.40 -22.38 29.82
N THR A 210 -0.49 -21.06 29.54
CA THR A 210 -1.21 -20.08 30.39
C THR A 210 -2.73 -20.10 30.22
N GLY A 211 -3.28 -21.03 29.40
CA GLY A 211 -4.72 -21.20 29.20
C GLY A 211 -5.35 -20.33 28.14
N LEU A 212 -4.54 -19.60 27.34
CA LEU A 212 -5.04 -18.86 26.20
C LEU A 212 -5.45 -19.83 25.07
N LYS A 213 -6.62 -19.57 24.46
CA LYS A 213 -7.11 -20.34 23.30
C LYS A 213 -6.38 -19.84 22.04
N THR A 214 -5.13 -20.29 21.83
CA THR A 214 -4.25 -19.83 20.73
C THR A 214 -4.91 -19.95 19.36
N GLY A 215 -5.66 -21.04 19.09
CA GLY A 215 -6.36 -21.24 17.82
C GLY A 215 -7.39 -20.14 17.51
N VAL A 216 -8.05 -19.57 18.52
CA VAL A 216 -8.99 -18.47 18.32
C VAL A 216 -8.24 -17.21 17.87
N TYR A 217 -7.11 -16.87 18.52
CA TYR A 217 -6.32 -15.70 18.15
C TYR A 217 -5.64 -15.86 16.81
N ASN A 218 -5.19 -17.07 16.45
CA ASN A 218 -4.68 -17.37 15.12
C ASN A 218 -5.77 -17.16 14.05
N THR A 219 -7.00 -17.61 14.32
CA THR A 219 -8.15 -17.35 13.43
C THR A 219 -8.45 -15.84 13.30
N VAL A 220 -8.36 -15.08 14.40
CA VAL A 220 -8.53 -13.61 14.36
C VAL A 220 -7.45 -12.97 13.50
N ILE A 221 -6.19 -13.35 13.64
CA ILE A 221 -5.10 -12.84 12.81
C ILE A 221 -5.36 -13.14 11.33
N ALA A 222 -5.75 -14.39 11.00
CA ALA A 222 -6.06 -14.76 9.62
C ALA A 222 -7.23 -13.95 9.04
N LEU A 223 -8.29 -13.75 9.82
CA LEU A 223 -9.44 -12.95 9.43
C LEU A 223 -9.05 -11.48 9.18
N LEU A 224 -8.30 -10.88 10.10
CA LEU A 224 -7.83 -9.50 9.95
C LEU A 224 -6.93 -9.34 8.72
N THR A 225 -6.06 -10.33 8.46
CA THR A 225 -5.20 -10.36 7.28
C THR A 225 -6.04 -10.44 6.00
N ALA A 226 -7.01 -11.34 5.95
CA ALA A 226 -7.92 -11.47 4.82
C ALA A 226 -8.66 -10.16 4.51
N LEU A 227 -9.21 -9.51 5.54
CA LEU A 227 -9.88 -8.21 5.39
C LEU A 227 -8.94 -7.13 4.89
N THR A 228 -7.72 -7.06 5.42
CA THR A 228 -6.71 -6.07 4.98
C THR A 228 -6.32 -6.28 3.52
N ILE A 229 -6.16 -7.53 3.08
CA ILE A 229 -5.86 -7.86 1.68
C ILE A 229 -7.02 -7.45 0.76
N VAL A 230 -8.26 -7.74 1.16
CA VAL A 230 -9.46 -7.34 0.39
C VAL A 230 -9.50 -5.82 0.18
N ILE A 231 -9.23 -5.05 1.26
CA ILE A 231 -9.21 -3.58 1.18
C ILE A 231 -8.08 -3.12 0.27
N GLY A 232 -6.88 -3.65 0.46
CA GLY A 232 -5.70 -3.30 -0.32
C GLY A 232 -5.84 -3.66 -1.81
N MET A 233 -6.40 -4.83 -2.10
CA MET A 233 -6.65 -5.30 -3.46
C MET A 233 -7.59 -4.35 -4.23
N ARG A 234 -8.57 -3.76 -3.57
CA ARG A 234 -9.48 -2.80 -4.22
C ARG A 234 -8.79 -1.52 -4.67
N ILE A 235 -7.79 -1.06 -3.93
CA ILE A 235 -7.12 0.22 -4.16
C ILE A 235 -5.87 0.06 -5.02
N MET A 236 -5.01 -0.90 -4.64
CA MET A 236 -3.71 -1.12 -5.26
C MET A 236 -3.73 -2.19 -6.36
N GLY A 237 -4.77 -3.03 -6.39
CA GLY A 237 -4.83 -4.20 -7.24
C GLY A 237 -4.16 -5.42 -6.63
N THR A 238 -4.49 -6.59 -7.16
CA THR A 238 -3.97 -7.87 -6.66
C THR A 238 -2.47 -8.03 -6.86
N LEU A 239 -1.92 -7.49 -7.95
CA LEU A 239 -0.50 -7.58 -8.28
C LEU A 239 0.40 -6.69 -7.43
N LEU A 240 -0.10 -5.54 -6.95
CA LEU A 240 0.71 -4.62 -6.14
C LEU A 240 0.70 -4.99 -4.65
N ILE A 241 -0.24 -5.83 -4.23
CA ILE A 241 -0.34 -6.29 -2.84
C ILE A 241 0.47 -7.57 -2.59
N SER A 242 0.81 -8.28 -3.66
CA SER A 242 1.61 -9.50 -3.71
C SER A 242 3.11 -9.34 -3.36
#